data_3a59ea9329d4d855fb133ea4ab02ac42
#
_entry.id   3a59ea9329d4d855fb133ea4ab02ac42
#
_cell.length_a   1.000
_cell.length_b   1.000
_cell.length_c   1.000
_cell.angle_alpha   90.00
_cell.angle_beta   90.00
_cell.angle_gamma   90.00
#
_symmetry.space_group_name_H-M   'P 1'
#
loop_
_entity.id
_entity.type
_entity.pdbx_description
1 polymer ?
#
loop_
_entity_poly.entity_id
_entity_poly.type
_entity_poly.pdbx_seq_one_letter_code
_entity_poly.pdbx_strand_id
1 'polypeptide(L)' 'MKINGKEIPYEKEVTLDILMEKQGFDIKKIAVMKNGEIVPKAEFGSTMIGTEDSLEVVSFVGGG' A
#
# COMPACT_ATOMS: atom_id res chain seq x y z
N MET A 1 -3.70 -1.18 11.31
CA MET A 1 -3.58 -0.32 10.12
C MET A 1 -4.79 -0.47 9.23
N LYS A 2 -4.98 0.48 8.32
CA LYS A 2 -6.14 0.45 7.44
C LYS A 2 -5.73 0.51 5.99
N ILE A 3 -6.49 -0.18 5.14
CA ILE A 3 -6.33 -0.08 3.68
C ILE A 3 -7.71 0.24 3.12
N ASN A 4 -7.82 1.40 2.49
CA ASN A 4 -9.09 1.90 1.93
C ASN A 4 -10.21 1.90 2.97
N GLY A 5 -9.87 2.32 4.19
CA GLY A 5 -10.84 2.41 5.28
C GLY A 5 -11.13 1.11 5.99
N LYS A 6 -10.57 0.02 5.53
CA LYS A 6 -10.82 -1.29 6.13
C LYS A 6 -9.66 -1.69 7.04
N GLU A 7 -9.99 -2.11 8.25
CA GLU A 7 -8.97 -2.54 9.20
C GLU A 7 -8.32 -3.82 8.73
N ILE A 8 -6.99 -3.83 8.69
CA ILE A 8 -6.21 -4.98 8.24
C ILE A 8 -5.26 -5.37 9.37
N PRO A 9 -5.05 -6.66 9.62
CA PRO A 9 -4.08 -7.06 10.65
C PRO A 9 -2.69 -6.53 10.32
N TYR A 10 -2.02 -6.02 11.33
CA TYR A 10 -0.69 -5.47 11.15
C TYR A 10 0.34 -6.59 11.06
N GLU A 11 1.22 -6.48 10.07
CA GLU A 11 2.37 -7.35 9.97
C GLU A 11 3.62 -6.56 10.28
N LYS A 12 4.34 -7.03 11.27
CA LYS A 12 5.54 -6.35 11.73
C LYS A 12 6.61 -6.34 10.66
N GLU A 13 7.27 -5.19 10.51
CA GLU A 13 8.43 -5.05 9.63
C GLU A 13 8.14 -5.40 8.17
N VAL A 14 6.97 -5.04 7.71
CA VAL A 14 6.63 -5.25 6.31
C VAL A 14 6.81 -3.94 5.55
N THR A 15 7.35 -4.04 4.34
CA THR A 15 7.42 -2.88 3.45
C THR A 15 6.15 -2.80 2.62
N LEU A 16 5.94 -1.63 2.02
CA LEU A 16 4.70 -1.38 1.29
C LEU A 16 4.53 -2.33 0.11
N ASP A 17 5.59 -2.62 -0.63
CA ASP A 17 5.50 -3.52 -1.77
C ASP A 17 5.07 -4.92 -1.35
N ILE A 18 5.65 -5.44 -0.28
CA ILE A 18 5.30 -6.77 0.20
C ILE A 18 3.87 -6.81 0.69
N LEU A 19 3.47 -5.77 1.43
CA LEU A 19 2.10 -5.69 1.92
C LEU A 19 1.10 -5.69 0.77
N MET A 20 1.36 -4.89 -0.26
CA MET A 20 0.45 -4.80 -1.40
C MET A 20 0.33 -6.14 -2.10
N GLU A 21 1.42 -6.83 -2.28
CA GLU A 21 1.39 -8.16 -2.92
C GLU A 21 0.60 -9.16 -2.08
N LYS A 22 0.77 -9.12 -0.77
CA LYS A 22 0.01 -10.00 0.11
C LYS A 22 -1.48 -9.72 0.06
N GLN A 23 -1.85 -8.48 -0.18
CA GLN A 23 -3.25 -8.11 -0.28
C GLN A 23 -3.84 -8.36 -1.67
N GLY A 24 -3.04 -8.87 -2.58
CA GLY A 24 -3.52 -9.21 -3.90
C GLY A 24 -3.44 -8.10 -4.92
N PHE A 25 -2.77 -7.02 -4.62
CA PHE A 25 -2.60 -5.93 -5.57
C PHE A 25 -1.41 -6.17 -6.48
N ASP A 26 -1.53 -5.68 -7.72
CA ASP A 26 -0.40 -5.67 -8.63
C ASP A 26 0.28 -4.30 -8.48
N ILE A 27 1.47 -4.29 -7.91
CA ILE A 27 2.15 -3.03 -7.60
C ILE A 27 2.45 -2.19 -8.83
N LYS A 28 2.43 -2.79 -10.01
CA LYS A 28 2.64 -2.04 -11.25
C LYS A 28 1.41 -1.28 -11.69
N LYS A 29 0.26 -1.59 -11.10
CA LYS A 29 -1.02 -1.04 -11.53
C LYS A 29 -1.74 -0.26 -10.46
N ILE A 30 -1.04 0.14 -9.41
CA ILE A 30 -1.66 0.87 -8.31
C ILE A 30 -0.90 2.14 -8.00
N ALA A 31 -1.63 3.08 -7.42
CA ALA A 31 -1.06 4.21 -6.73
C ALA A 31 -1.41 4.08 -5.27
N VAL A 32 -0.52 4.46 -4.39
CA VAL A 32 -0.71 4.32 -2.95
C VAL A 32 -0.46 5.64 -2.27
N MET A 33 -1.36 6.01 -1.35
CA MET A 33 -1.16 7.12 -0.45
C MET A 33 -1.04 6.58 0.95
N LYS A 34 -0.07 7.08 1.68
CA LYS A 34 0.14 6.72 3.07
C LYS A 34 -0.12 7.94 3.91
N ASN A 35 -1.14 7.87 4.76
CA ASN A 35 -1.53 8.99 5.63
C ASN A 35 -1.72 10.28 4.84
N GLY A 36 -2.33 10.16 3.66
CA GLY A 36 -2.65 11.32 2.85
C GLY A 36 -1.56 11.78 1.90
N GLU A 37 -0.43 11.10 1.87
CA GLU A 37 0.68 11.47 0.99
C GLU A 37 1.00 10.36 0.01
N ILE A 38 1.18 10.73 -1.25
CA ILE A 38 1.54 9.78 -2.28
C ILE A 38 2.91 9.16 -2.00
N VAL A 39 3.00 7.85 -2.17
CA VAL A 39 4.28 7.15 -2.07
C VAL A 39 4.73 6.80 -3.48
N PRO A 40 5.86 7.34 -3.94
CA PRO A 40 6.37 7.00 -5.27
C PRO A 40 6.68 5.50 -5.36
N LYS A 41 6.45 4.93 -6.53
CA LYS A 41 6.70 3.51 -6.72
C LYS A 41 8.14 3.12 -6.38
N ALA A 42 9.08 3.98 -6.68
CA ALA A 42 10.49 3.71 -6.39
C ALA A 42 10.74 3.53 -4.90
N GLU A 43 9.82 4.02 -4.06
CA GLU A 43 9.97 3.93 -2.61
C GLU A 43 9.14 2.82 -1.97
N PHE A 44 8.39 2.06 -2.75
CA PHE A 44 7.56 0.99 -2.18
C PHE A 44 8.39 -0.01 -1.39
N GLY A 45 9.56 -0.36 -1.88
CA GLY A 45 10.41 -1.34 -1.23
C GLY A 45 11.15 -0.82 0.00
N SER A 46 11.12 0.49 0.24
CA SER A 46 11.79 1.08 1.39
C SER A 46 10.83 1.77 2.35
N THR A 47 9.52 1.73 2.07
CA THR A 47 8.53 2.36 2.92
C THR A 47 7.99 1.34 3.91
N MET A 48 8.32 1.53 5.18
CA MET A 48 7.83 0.65 6.23
C MET A 48 6.43 1.06 6.65
N ILE A 49 5.62 0.09 6.99
CA ILE A 49 4.24 0.33 7.41
C ILE A 49 4.12 0.07 8.91
N GLY A 50 3.47 0.99 9.60
CA GLY A 50 3.27 0.89 11.04
C GLY A 50 1.81 0.61 11.39
N THR A 51 1.58 0.34 12.66
CA THR A 51 0.24 -0.06 13.13
C THR A 51 -0.80 1.03 12.97
N GLU A 52 -0.36 2.30 12.97
CA GLU A 52 -1.28 3.43 12.90
C GLU A 52 -1.46 3.96 11.48
N ASP A 53 -0.82 3.35 10.53
CA ASP A 53 -0.85 3.88 9.16
C ASP A 53 -2.19 3.60 8.49
N SER A 54 -2.58 4.56 7.65
CA SER A 54 -3.77 4.44 6.83
C SER A 54 -3.36 4.56 5.38
N LEU A 55 -3.65 3.54 4.62
CA LEU A 55 -3.28 3.47 3.22
C LEU A 55 -4.50 3.61 2.33
N GLU A 56 -4.34 4.33 1.23
CA GLU A 56 -5.35 4.38 0.19
C GLU A 56 -4.73 3.84 -1.09
N VAL A 57 -5.37 2.86 -1.68
CA VAL A 57 -4.85 2.19 -2.86
C VAL A 57 -5.84 2.35 -4.00
N VAL A 58 -5.36 2.86 -5.11
CA VAL A 58 -6.17 3.03 -6.30
C VAL A 58 -5.56 2.19 -7.41
N SER A 59 -6.35 1.32 -8.00
CA SER A 59 -5.89 0.52 -9.13
C SER A 59 -6.11 1.29 -10.42
N PHE A 60 -5.08 1.37 -11.22
CA PHE A 60 -5.27 1.82 -12.60
C PHE A 60 -5.80 0.62 -13.33
N VAL A 61 -6.99 0.69 -13.73
CA VAL A 61 -7.53 -0.36 -14.53
C VAL A 61 -6.90 -0.23 -15.86
N GLY A 62 -5.73 -0.61 -15.91
CA GLY A 62 -4.98 -0.40 -17.06
C GLY A 62 -5.72 -0.63 -18.32
N GLY A 63 -6.40 0.23 -18.63
CA GLY A 63 -7.05 0.29 -19.88
C GLY A 63 -6.54 -0.78 -20.73
N GLY A 64 -6.48 -1.47 -20.22
CA GLY A 64 -6.10 -2.48 -21.03
C GLY A 64 -4.86 -2.58 -21.20
#